data_59b11626036bc328bd690ec57a597ef4
#
_entry.id   59b11626036bc328bd690ec57a597ef4
#
_cell.length_a   1.000
_cell.length_b   1.000
_cell.length_c   1.000
_cell.angle_alpha   90.00
_cell.angle_beta   90.00
_cell.angle_gamma   90.00
#
_symmetry.space_group_name_H-M   'P 1'
#
loop_
_entity.id
_entity.type
_entity.pdbx_description
1 polymer ?
#
loop_
_entity_poly.entity_id
_entity_poly.type
_entity_poly.pdbx_seq_one_letter_code
_entity_poly.pdbx_strand_id
1 'polypeptide(L)'
;NFRFSKGNTLFYENNSFKFDCFSNEISKLDNDFLGPYLAGLIEGDGTIWVGEDQNIKIIPKISIAFKTDDIPLANYLCKLTGCGSVVKKKSGNYVLWVIQNFREVYLLLSLINGYMRTPKHDKVVKAILWYNDYISNINTKKDMPFKGWDGINVARSIQRVEGLVPLAILDKDNSDLGSNSWLSGFTDADGNFSLSLYKKKRVNAYFRIEIAQQYKLSSKDENVILSLEEMNRHESLYPVISAIAILFNTNVYSRNRVTNISYKIYSSYIVMVHNRETLPLVINYFNKYPLLSSKYLDFQDWSKVVNLILNKGQNMETYKIAEDIRKNYNKTRHTFNWDHLK
;
A
#
# COMPACT_ATOMS: atom_id res chain seq x y z
N ASN A 1 -0.67 19.02 25.37
CA ASN A 1 -1.98 19.18 24.71
C ASN A 1 -1.84 18.70 23.28
N PHE A 2 -2.54 17.61 22.99
CA PHE A 2 -2.59 17.03 21.63
C PHE A 2 -3.78 17.64 20.91
N ARG A 3 -3.59 18.17 19.71
CA ARG A 3 -4.68 18.45 18.78
C ARG A 3 -4.65 17.43 17.67
N PHE A 4 -5.73 16.69 17.49
CA PHE A 4 -5.96 15.92 16.29
C PHE A 4 -6.64 16.81 15.27
N SER A 5 -6.00 17.05 14.14
CA SER A 5 -6.71 17.48 12.94
C SER A 5 -7.31 16.25 12.25
N LYS A 6 -8.33 16.42 11.41
CA LYS A 6 -8.94 15.34 10.61
C LYS A 6 -7.91 14.73 9.66
N GLY A 7 -7.13 13.82 10.15
CA GLY A 7 -6.02 13.16 9.47
C GLY A 7 -4.91 13.04 10.50
N ASN A 8 -4.94 12.01 11.29
CA ASN A 8 -4.02 11.55 12.34
C ASN A 8 -2.58 12.10 12.33
N THR A 9 -2.37 13.40 12.31
CA THR A 9 -1.07 14.04 12.45
C THR A 9 -0.88 14.47 13.88
N LEU A 10 0.02 13.81 14.60
CA LEU A 10 0.44 14.19 15.95
C LEU A 10 1.37 15.40 15.85
N PHE A 11 0.89 16.58 16.20
CA PHE A 11 1.75 17.75 16.45
C PHE A 11 2.09 17.84 17.92
N TYR A 12 3.38 17.85 18.24
CA TYR A 12 3.90 18.20 19.56
C TYR A 12 4.22 19.70 19.60
N GLU A 13 3.49 20.46 20.40
CA GLU A 13 3.99 21.74 20.91
C GLU A 13 4.77 21.48 22.20
N ASN A 14 6.06 21.80 22.17
CA ASN A 14 6.99 21.84 23.32
C ASN A 14 7.38 20.48 23.94
N ASN A 15 8.19 19.70 23.24
CA ASN A 15 9.31 18.98 23.83
C ASN A 15 10.28 18.59 22.72
N SER A 16 11.57 18.72 22.98
CA SER A 16 12.69 18.61 22.05
C SER A 16 12.92 17.21 21.47
N PHE A 17 11.86 16.58 20.94
CA PHE A 17 12.00 15.47 20.02
C PHE A 17 11.95 16.07 18.60
N LYS A 18 13.11 16.42 18.12
CA LYS A 18 13.31 16.72 16.71
C LYS A 18 13.08 15.42 15.96
N PHE A 19 11.86 15.22 15.46
CA PHE A 19 11.63 14.48 14.23
C PHE A 19 12.23 15.29 13.06
N ASP A 20 13.53 15.55 13.13
CA ASP A 20 14.25 16.38 12.16
C ASP A 20 14.26 15.75 10.74
N CYS A 21 13.80 14.49 10.60
CA CYS A 21 13.58 13.87 9.31
C CYS A 21 12.24 14.24 8.65
N PHE A 22 11.28 14.80 9.40
CA PHE A 22 9.95 15.13 8.88
C PHE A 22 9.83 16.56 8.32
N SER A 23 10.82 17.41 8.51
CA SER A 23 10.55 18.85 8.51
C SER A 23 10.51 19.56 7.16
N ASN A 24 11.08 19.01 6.08
CA ASN A 24 11.16 19.79 4.83
C ASN A 24 10.71 19.09 3.54
N GLU A 25 10.60 17.77 3.48
CA GLU A 25 10.19 17.06 2.26
C GLU A 25 8.75 16.56 2.30
N ILE A 26 8.17 16.32 3.49
CA ILE A 26 6.73 16.02 3.66
C ILE A 26 5.85 17.21 3.28
N SER A 27 6.37 18.44 3.37
CA SER A 27 5.65 19.63 2.91
C SER A 27 5.34 19.65 1.40
N LYS A 28 5.93 18.76 0.61
CA LYS A 28 5.66 18.63 -0.83
C LYS A 28 4.59 17.59 -1.16
N LEU A 29 4.48 16.53 -0.34
CA LEU A 29 3.33 15.63 -0.36
C LEU A 29 2.50 15.99 0.86
N ASP A 30 1.33 16.54 0.62
CA ASP A 30 0.35 16.85 1.66
C ASP A 30 0.22 15.64 2.60
N ASN A 31 0.17 15.87 3.91
CA ASN A 31 -0.03 14.80 4.90
C ASN A 31 -1.26 13.94 4.57
N ASP A 32 -2.25 14.53 3.89
CA ASP A 32 -3.45 13.86 3.43
C ASP A 32 -3.18 12.92 2.22
N PHE A 33 -2.00 12.99 1.58
CA PHE A 33 -1.62 12.08 0.51
C PHE A 33 -0.89 10.83 1.02
N LEU A 34 0.09 10.99 1.92
CA LEU A 34 1.05 9.91 2.25
C LEU A 34 0.40 8.76 3.03
N GLY A 35 -0.42 9.05 4.02
CA GLY A 35 -1.09 8.03 4.84
C GLY A 35 -1.97 7.08 4.02
N PRO A 36 -2.95 7.61 3.27
CA PRO A 36 -3.78 6.78 2.39
C PRO A 36 -2.97 6.04 1.33
N TYR A 37 -1.98 6.69 0.69
CA TYR A 37 -1.12 6.04 -0.30
C TYR A 37 -0.38 4.83 0.29
N LEU A 38 0.25 4.98 1.46
CA LEU A 38 0.96 3.89 2.15
C LEU A 38 0.00 2.78 2.57
N ALA A 39 -1.21 3.11 3.04
CA ALA A 39 -2.23 2.12 3.35
C ALA A 39 -2.56 1.27 2.10
N GLY A 40 -2.86 1.91 0.96
CA GLY A 40 -3.13 1.20 -0.29
C GLY A 40 -1.96 0.33 -0.77
N LEU A 41 -0.74 0.87 -0.72
CA LEU A 41 0.47 0.13 -1.11
C LEU A 41 0.71 -1.09 -0.20
N ILE A 42 0.53 -0.94 1.12
CA ILE A 42 0.67 -2.04 2.08
C ILE A 42 -0.43 -3.08 1.88
N GLU A 43 -1.65 -2.66 1.56
CA GLU A 43 -2.76 -3.59 1.31
C GLU A 43 -2.54 -4.45 0.06
N GLY A 44 -1.90 -3.93 -0.97
CA GLY A 44 -1.45 -4.72 -2.12
C GLY A 44 -0.21 -5.57 -1.79
N ASP A 45 0.96 -4.97 -1.78
CA ASP A 45 2.26 -5.64 -1.74
C ASP A 45 2.92 -5.73 -0.35
N GLY A 46 2.27 -5.20 0.70
CA GLY A 46 2.83 -5.18 2.05
C GLY A 46 2.45 -6.39 2.88
N THR A 47 3.28 -6.68 3.88
CA THR A 47 3.04 -7.67 4.92
C THR A 47 3.20 -7.01 6.29
N ILE A 48 2.20 -7.16 7.15
CA ILE A 48 2.26 -6.77 8.56
C ILE A 48 2.34 -8.06 9.36
N TRP A 49 3.48 -8.28 10.01
CA TRP A 49 3.71 -9.43 10.86
C TRP A 49 3.56 -9.03 12.33
N VAL A 50 2.72 -9.74 13.05
CA VAL A 50 2.55 -9.64 14.51
C VAL A 50 2.70 -11.04 15.08
N GLY A 51 3.45 -11.21 16.15
CA GLY A 51 3.63 -12.53 16.80
C GLY A 51 2.29 -13.18 17.14
N GLU A 52 2.22 -14.51 17.03
CA GLU A 52 0.98 -15.29 17.31
C GLU A 52 0.70 -15.37 18.79
N ASP A 53 1.72 -15.53 19.61
CA ASP A 53 1.61 -15.43 21.05
C ASP A 53 1.62 -13.96 21.45
N GLN A 54 0.87 -13.60 22.48
CA GLN A 54 0.92 -12.26 23.11
C GLN A 54 2.31 -11.99 23.74
N ASN A 55 3.36 -12.48 23.06
CA ASN A 55 4.73 -12.33 23.48
C ASN A 55 5.18 -10.90 23.21
N ILE A 56 4.96 -10.03 24.20
CA ILE A 56 5.30 -8.60 24.21
C ILE A 56 6.79 -8.36 23.85
N LYS A 57 7.63 -9.41 23.79
CA LYS A 57 9.05 -9.30 23.47
C LYS A 57 9.34 -9.12 21.98
N ILE A 58 8.44 -9.50 21.08
CA ILE A 58 8.71 -9.48 19.65
C ILE A 58 7.96 -8.32 19.02
N ILE A 59 8.71 -7.31 18.58
CA ILE A 59 8.16 -6.10 17.92
C ILE A 59 7.49 -6.50 16.60
N PRO A 60 6.26 -6.01 16.31
CA PRO A 60 5.65 -6.13 14.99
C PRO A 60 6.57 -5.60 13.89
N LYS A 61 6.45 -6.16 12.69
CA LYS A 61 7.27 -5.79 11.53
C LYS A 61 6.38 -5.50 10.34
N ILE A 62 6.77 -4.51 9.56
CA ILE A 62 6.12 -4.19 8.29
C ILE A 62 7.16 -4.35 7.18
N SER A 63 6.77 -4.96 6.08
CA SER A 63 7.63 -5.06 4.90
C SER A 63 6.80 -4.92 3.63
N ILE A 64 7.36 -4.24 2.64
CA ILE A 64 6.73 -4.04 1.33
C ILE A 64 7.70 -4.54 0.27
N ALA A 65 7.18 -5.35 -0.65
CA ALA A 65 7.97 -5.90 -1.75
C ALA A 65 7.89 -5.00 -2.98
N PHE A 66 9.04 -4.69 -3.58
CA PHE A 66 9.13 -3.96 -4.83
C PHE A 66 9.94 -4.77 -5.84
N LYS A 67 9.57 -4.72 -7.11
CA LYS A 67 10.46 -5.20 -8.17
C LYS A 67 11.76 -4.38 -8.19
N THR A 68 12.84 -4.96 -8.71
CA THR A 68 14.15 -4.31 -8.72
C THR A 68 14.14 -2.94 -9.43
N ASP A 69 13.30 -2.78 -10.45
CA ASP A 69 13.17 -1.50 -11.15
C ASP A 69 12.62 -0.37 -10.25
N ASP A 70 11.84 -0.70 -9.22
CA ASP A 70 11.24 0.24 -8.28
C ASP A 70 12.11 0.50 -7.02
N ILE A 71 13.41 0.13 -7.02
CA ILE A 71 14.36 0.51 -5.97
C ILE A 71 14.34 2.02 -5.67
N PRO A 72 14.27 2.93 -6.67
CA PRO A 72 14.18 4.36 -6.40
C PRO A 72 12.96 4.74 -5.56
N LEU A 73 11.79 4.13 -5.82
CA LEU A 73 10.60 4.33 -4.99
C LEU A 73 10.81 3.82 -3.56
N ALA A 74 11.34 2.60 -3.40
CA ALA A 74 11.60 2.05 -2.06
C ALA A 74 12.52 2.96 -1.24
N ASN A 75 13.60 3.46 -1.86
CA ASN A 75 14.53 4.41 -1.23
C ASN A 75 13.86 5.77 -0.95
N TYR A 76 13.04 6.27 -1.87
CA TYR A 76 12.28 7.52 -1.69
C TYR A 76 11.34 7.42 -0.47
N LEU A 77 10.55 6.36 -0.36
CA LEU A 77 9.64 6.14 0.77
C LEU A 77 10.39 5.96 2.09
N CYS A 78 11.52 5.22 2.06
CA CYS A 78 12.40 5.08 3.22
C CYS A 78 12.92 6.44 3.70
N LYS A 79 13.41 7.28 2.78
CA LYS A 79 13.90 8.63 3.07
C LYS A 79 12.78 9.56 3.52
N LEU A 80 11.64 9.55 2.83
CA LEU A 80 10.48 10.41 3.09
C LEU A 80 9.89 10.15 4.48
N THR A 81 9.75 8.88 4.87
CA THR A 81 9.18 8.50 6.17
C THR A 81 10.23 8.46 7.28
N GLY A 82 11.53 8.46 6.94
CA GLY A 82 12.60 8.21 7.91
C GLY A 82 12.56 6.80 8.51
N CYS A 83 11.81 5.86 7.91
CA CYS A 83 11.53 4.55 8.47
C CYS A 83 12.15 3.43 7.62
N GLY A 84 12.67 2.41 8.31
CA GLY A 84 13.10 1.16 7.72
C GLY A 84 14.39 1.22 6.92
N SER A 85 14.60 0.17 6.15
CA SER A 85 15.74 0.03 5.25
C SER A 85 15.36 -0.80 4.03
N VAL A 86 16.02 -0.54 2.89
CA VAL A 86 15.80 -1.29 1.65
C VAL A 86 16.80 -2.43 1.56
N VAL A 87 16.30 -3.66 1.48
CA VAL A 87 17.10 -4.89 1.46
C VAL A 87 16.89 -5.65 0.17
N LYS A 88 17.95 -5.86 -0.60
CA LYS A 88 17.92 -6.70 -1.80
C LYS A 88 17.95 -8.18 -1.42
N LYS A 89 17.03 -8.97 -1.95
CA LYS A 89 17.02 -10.43 -1.75
C LYS A 89 17.95 -11.13 -2.73
N LYS A 90 18.77 -12.07 -2.20
CA LYS A 90 19.74 -12.83 -3.02
C LYS A 90 19.07 -13.76 -4.03
N SER A 91 17.89 -14.29 -3.70
CA SER A 91 17.17 -15.32 -4.46
C SER A 91 15.97 -14.79 -5.27
N GLY A 92 15.95 -13.50 -5.64
CA GLY A 92 14.81 -12.97 -6.36
C GLY A 92 15.10 -11.62 -7.01
N ASN A 93 14.34 -11.28 -8.06
CA ASN A 93 14.42 -9.98 -8.73
C ASN A 93 13.52 -8.95 -8.03
N TYR A 94 13.66 -8.84 -6.69
CA TYR A 94 12.89 -7.91 -5.87
C TYR A 94 13.70 -7.39 -4.69
N VAL A 95 13.26 -6.28 -4.14
CA VAL A 95 13.75 -5.69 -2.90
C VAL A 95 12.63 -5.60 -1.89
N LEU A 96 12.98 -5.57 -0.61
CA LEU A 96 12.04 -5.32 0.48
C LEU A 96 12.39 -4.00 1.15
N TRP A 97 11.41 -3.14 1.33
CA TRP A 97 11.48 -2.08 2.32
C TRP A 97 11.00 -2.69 3.65
N VAL A 98 11.91 -2.78 4.62
CA VAL A 98 11.67 -3.48 5.90
C VAL A 98 11.70 -2.46 7.03
N ILE A 99 10.62 -2.39 7.78
CA ILE A 99 10.45 -1.54 8.95
C ILE A 99 10.30 -2.47 10.17
N GLN A 100 11.28 -2.44 11.10
CA GLN A 100 11.34 -3.31 12.28
C GLN A 100 11.83 -2.60 13.54
N ASN A 101 12.23 -1.35 13.43
CA ASN A 101 12.54 -0.54 14.60
C ASN A 101 11.25 -0.15 15.32
N PHE A 102 11.27 -0.18 16.66
CA PHE A 102 10.08 0.07 17.47
C PHE A 102 9.39 1.39 17.13
N ARG A 103 10.14 2.50 17.12
CA ARG A 103 9.58 3.84 16.86
C ARG A 103 9.12 4.02 15.41
N GLU A 104 9.85 3.43 14.48
CA GLU A 104 9.53 3.51 13.06
C GLU A 104 8.24 2.74 12.71
N VAL A 105 8.05 1.55 13.29
CA VAL A 105 6.79 0.79 13.11
C VAL A 105 5.63 1.53 13.75
N TYR A 106 5.79 2.06 14.97
CA TYR A 106 4.76 2.88 15.62
C TYR A 106 4.36 4.07 14.75
N LEU A 107 5.34 4.78 14.19
CA LEU A 107 5.10 5.92 13.30
C LEU A 107 4.35 5.51 12.04
N LEU A 108 4.78 4.42 11.38
CA LEU A 108 4.11 3.95 10.18
C LEU A 108 2.67 3.50 10.47
N LEU A 109 2.44 2.81 11.60
CA LEU A 109 1.09 2.46 12.05
C LEU A 109 0.24 3.72 12.27
N SER A 110 0.78 4.78 12.88
CA SER A 110 0.04 6.03 13.07
C SER A 110 -0.32 6.71 11.75
N LEU A 111 0.53 6.61 10.72
CA LEU A 111 0.27 7.18 9.40
C LEU A 111 -0.83 6.46 8.63
N ILE A 112 -0.89 5.12 8.72
CA ILE A 112 -1.86 4.32 7.95
C ILE A 112 -3.17 4.04 8.70
N ASN A 113 -3.22 4.32 10.00
CA ASN A 113 -4.38 4.06 10.84
C ASN A 113 -5.59 4.90 10.40
N GLY A 114 -6.70 4.22 10.11
CA GLY A 114 -7.93 4.83 9.58
C GLY A 114 -7.97 4.96 8.05
N TYR A 115 -6.93 4.49 7.31
CA TYR A 115 -6.92 4.50 5.85
C TYR A 115 -6.97 3.11 5.22
N MET A 116 -6.93 2.05 6.03
CA MET A 116 -7.03 0.68 5.54
C MET A 116 -8.46 0.37 5.08
N ARG A 117 -8.61 -0.32 3.96
CA ARG A 117 -9.93 -0.66 3.36
C ARG A 117 -10.17 -2.17 3.23
N THR A 118 -9.10 -2.98 3.25
CA THR A 118 -9.19 -4.43 3.11
C THR A 118 -9.18 -5.14 4.48
N PRO A 119 -9.42 -6.47 4.53
CA PRO A 119 -9.27 -7.26 5.76
C PRO A 119 -7.87 -7.23 6.37
N LYS A 120 -6.85 -6.74 5.66
CA LYS A 120 -5.50 -6.52 6.21
C LYS A 120 -5.50 -5.50 7.36
N HIS A 121 -6.55 -4.69 7.48
CA HIS A 121 -6.83 -3.82 8.63
C HIS A 121 -6.69 -4.55 9.97
N ASP A 122 -7.13 -5.80 10.09
CA ASP A 122 -7.04 -6.57 11.33
C ASP A 122 -5.60 -6.76 11.80
N LYS A 123 -4.65 -6.82 10.87
CA LYS A 123 -3.22 -6.88 11.21
C LYS A 123 -2.71 -5.55 11.76
N VAL A 124 -3.24 -4.41 11.27
CA VAL A 124 -2.96 -3.07 11.82
C VAL A 124 -3.51 -2.97 13.24
N VAL A 125 -4.77 -3.37 13.45
CA VAL A 125 -5.41 -3.38 14.78
C VAL A 125 -4.60 -4.23 15.77
N LYS A 126 -4.22 -5.46 15.39
CA LYS A 126 -3.39 -6.33 16.23
C LYS A 126 -2.04 -5.70 16.57
N ALA A 127 -1.40 -5.03 15.61
CA ALA A 127 -0.14 -4.33 15.86
C ALA A 127 -0.33 -3.15 16.81
N ILE A 128 -1.39 -2.34 16.63
CA ILE A 128 -1.72 -1.21 17.52
C ILE A 128 -2.00 -1.70 18.95
N LEU A 129 -2.80 -2.76 19.11
CA LEU A 129 -3.06 -3.36 20.43
C LEU A 129 -1.76 -3.81 21.11
N TRP A 130 -0.87 -4.46 20.36
CA TRP A 130 0.45 -4.85 20.87
C TRP A 130 1.25 -3.61 21.37
N TYR A 131 1.24 -2.50 20.61
CA TYR A 131 1.93 -1.27 21.02
C TYR A 131 1.30 -0.64 22.24
N ASN A 132 -0.02 -0.58 22.30
CA ASN A 132 -0.76 0.00 23.42
C ASN A 132 -0.49 -0.76 24.71
N ASP A 133 -0.50 -2.10 24.66
CA ASP A 133 -0.17 -2.97 25.79
C ASP A 133 1.29 -2.78 26.22
N TYR A 134 2.22 -2.72 25.26
CA TYR A 134 3.63 -2.50 25.56
C TYR A 134 3.87 -1.14 26.24
N ILE A 135 3.32 -0.06 25.68
CA ILE A 135 3.46 1.30 26.24
C ILE A 135 2.85 1.36 27.64
N SER A 136 1.65 0.81 27.84
CA SER A 136 0.98 0.78 29.14
C SER A 136 1.77 0.03 30.18
N ASN A 137 2.25 -1.17 29.83
CA ASN A 137 3.06 -2.01 30.72
C ASN A 137 4.41 -1.38 31.12
N ILE A 138 5.02 -0.59 30.22
CA ILE A 138 6.27 0.12 30.57
C ILE A 138 5.98 1.34 31.41
N ASN A 139 4.89 2.07 31.15
CA ASN A 139 4.51 3.24 31.93
C ASN A 139 4.21 2.88 33.39
N THR A 140 3.61 1.71 33.68
CA THR A 140 3.39 1.24 35.07
C THR A 140 4.69 0.92 35.81
N LYS A 141 5.81 0.69 35.10
CA LYS A 141 7.10 0.36 35.67
C LYS A 141 8.01 1.58 35.89
N LYS A 142 7.65 2.78 35.44
CA LYS A 142 8.52 3.96 35.53
C LYS A 142 8.93 4.31 36.93
N ASP A 143 8.02 4.13 37.89
CA ASP A 143 8.23 4.51 39.30
C ASP A 143 8.71 3.36 40.18
N MET A 144 9.01 2.19 39.58
CA MET A 144 9.49 1.04 40.36
C MET A 144 11.02 1.08 40.53
N PRO A 145 11.55 0.76 41.72
CA PRO A 145 12.98 0.69 41.95
C PRO A 145 13.56 -0.61 41.35
N PHE A 146 14.23 -0.50 40.22
CA PHE A 146 14.95 -1.62 39.59
C PHE A 146 16.45 -1.49 39.81
N LYS A 147 17.12 -2.60 40.08
CA LYS A 147 18.58 -2.69 40.25
C LYS A 147 19.18 -3.73 39.29
N GLY A 148 20.48 -3.57 38.98
CA GLY A 148 21.21 -4.53 38.17
C GLY A 148 20.77 -4.58 36.70
N TRP A 149 20.88 -5.75 36.07
CA TRP A 149 20.55 -5.98 34.65
C TRP A 149 19.09 -5.73 34.33
N ASP A 150 18.18 -6.02 35.25
CA ASP A 150 16.75 -5.75 35.08
C ASP A 150 16.49 -4.24 35.01
N GLY A 151 17.16 -3.45 35.84
CA GLY A 151 17.10 -2.00 35.80
C GLY A 151 17.56 -1.41 34.48
N ILE A 152 18.64 -1.92 33.87
CA ILE A 152 19.13 -1.49 32.57
C ILE A 152 18.12 -1.80 31.48
N ASN A 153 17.53 -2.97 31.48
CA ASN A 153 16.53 -3.39 30.50
C ASN A 153 15.24 -2.57 30.61
N VAL A 154 14.81 -2.26 31.83
CA VAL A 154 13.65 -1.40 32.09
C VAL A 154 13.94 0.04 31.64
N ALA A 155 15.12 0.59 31.97
CA ALA A 155 15.51 1.96 31.52
C ALA A 155 15.54 2.07 30.00
N ARG A 156 16.08 1.09 29.28
CA ARG A 156 16.05 1.04 27.82
C ARG A 156 14.61 0.98 27.27
N SER A 157 13.74 0.22 27.93
CA SER A 157 12.33 0.12 27.53
C SER A 157 11.58 1.43 27.79
N ILE A 158 11.85 2.12 28.89
CA ILE A 158 11.31 3.45 29.19
C ILE A 158 11.75 4.46 28.12
N GLN A 159 13.05 4.51 27.81
CA GLN A 159 13.57 5.38 26.75
C GLN A 159 12.93 5.07 25.38
N ARG A 160 12.62 3.81 25.10
CA ARG A 160 11.97 3.37 23.84
C ARG A 160 10.56 3.92 23.71
N VAL A 161 9.77 3.99 24.79
CA VAL A 161 8.39 4.48 24.80
C VAL A 161 8.26 5.95 25.17
N GLU A 162 9.36 6.63 25.50
CA GLU A 162 9.34 8.04 25.91
C GLU A 162 8.68 8.92 24.84
N GLY A 163 7.69 9.71 25.26
CA GLY A 163 6.92 10.57 24.36
C GLY A 163 5.88 9.83 23.48
N LEU A 164 5.79 8.50 23.53
CA LEU A 164 4.75 7.77 22.82
C LEU A 164 3.50 7.63 23.69
N VAL A 165 2.34 7.65 23.03
CA VAL A 165 1.02 7.45 23.63
C VAL A 165 0.33 6.26 22.95
N PRO A 166 -0.60 5.59 23.66
CA PRO A 166 -1.44 4.59 23.01
C PRO A 166 -2.16 5.17 21.79
N LEU A 167 -2.15 4.44 20.67
CA LEU A 167 -2.86 4.82 19.45
C LEU A 167 -4.34 4.46 19.56
N ALA A 168 -5.21 5.38 19.17
CA ALA A 168 -6.61 5.05 18.97
C ALA A 168 -6.74 4.01 17.87
N ILE A 169 -7.65 3.03 18.04
CA ILE A 169 -8.00 2.08 16.98
C ILE A 169 -9.07 2.74 16.12
N LEU A 170 -8.74 3.00 14.85
CA LEU A 170 -9.68 3.54 13.90
C LEU A 170 -10.21 2.42 13.00
N ASP A 171 -11.48 2.56 12.60
CA ASP A 171 -12.13 1.62 11.69
C ASP A 171 -11.55 1.65 10.28
N LYS A 172 -11.99 0.69 9.43
CA LYS A 172 -11.70 0.72 8.00
C LYS A 172 -12.20 2.01 7.37
N ASP A 173 -11.42 2.56 6.43
CA ASP A 173 -11.81 3.75 5.68
C ASP A 173 -12.98 3.43 4.73
N ASN A 174 -14.14 3.99 5.04
CA ASN A 174 -15.36 3.89 4.25
C ASN A 174 -15.67 5.19 3.49
N SER A 175 -14.73 6.15 3.46
CA SER A 175 -14.88 7.39 2.70
C SER A 175 -14.95 7.12 1.19
N ASP A 176 -15.44 8.10 0.43
CA ASP A 176 -15.40 8.01 -1.04
C ASP A 176 -13.98 7.70 -1.50
N LEU A 177 -13.84 6.68 -2.35
CA LEU A 177 -12.55 6.24 -2.88
C LEU A 177 -11.85 7.33 -3.69
N GLY A 178 -12.59 8.25 -4.29
CA GLY A 178 -12.08 9.43 -5.01
C GLY A 178 -11.60 10.56 -4.10
N SER A 179 -11.75 10.43 -2.77
CA SER A 179 -11.42 11.50 -1.81
C SER A 179 -9.95 11.53 -1.38
N ASN A 180 -9.19 10.44 -1.56
CA ASN A 180 -7.80 10.34 -1.15
C ASN A 180 -6.94 9.49 -2.09
N SER A 181 -5.65 9.36 -1.79
CA SER A 181 -4.64 8.68 -2.60
C SER A 181 -4.56 7.16 -2.40
N TRP A 182 -5.47 6.56 -1.64
CA TRP A 182 -5.41 5.12 -1.33
C TRP A 182 -5.32 4.24 -2.58
N LEU A 183 -6.17 4.53 -3.60
CA LEU A 183 -6.17 3.75 -4.83
C LEU A 183 -4.87 3.93 -5.65
N SER A 184 -4.14 5.03 -5.50
CA SER A 184 -2.83 5.18 -6.14
C SER A 184 -1.81 4.21 -5.55
N GLY A 185 -1.70 4.11 -4.22
CA GLY A 185 -0.86 3.13 -3.57
C GLY A 185 -1.26 1.69 -3.90
N PHE A 186 -2.56 1.39 -3.88
CA PHE A 186 -3.09 0.08 -4.24
C PHE A 186 -2.85 -0.26 -5.73
N THR A 187 -2.92 0.73 -6.63
CA THR A 187 -2.60 0.56 -8.06
C THR A 187 -1.11 0.36 -8.28
N ASP A 188 -0.25 1.05 -7.55
CA ASP A 188 1.20 0.81 -7.61
C ASP A 188 1.56 -0.64 -7.24
N ALA A 189 0.79 -1.28 -6.35
CA ALA A 189 0.90 -2.71 -6.09
C ALA A 189 0.26 -3.54 -7.24
N ASP A 190 -1.06 -3.51 -7.38
CA ASP A 190 -1.86 -4.49 -8.14
C ASP A 190 -2.46 -3.98 -9.46
N GLY A 191 -2.35 -2.68 -9.76
CA GLY A 191 -2.92 -2.10 -10.97
C GLY A 191 -2.07 -2.32 -12.23
N ASN A 192 -2.73 -2.20 -13.38
CA ASN A 192 -2.07 -2.30 -14.68
C ASN A 192 -2.74 -1.38 -15.72
N PHE A 193 -1.91 -0.66 -16.48
CA PHE A 193 -2.30 0.10 -17.66
C PHE A 193 -1.85 -0.67 -18.88
N SER A 194 -2.72 -0.99 -19.83
CA SER A 194 -2.36 -1.78 -21.00
C SER A 194 -2.94 -1.22 -22.29
N LEU A 195 -2.19 -1.42 -23.37
CA LEU A 195 -2.53 -1.04 -24.72
C LEU A 195 -2.57 -2.29 -25.60
N SER A 196 -3.65 -2.52 -26.32
CA SER A 196 -3.79 -3.62 -27.28
C SER A 196 -3.98 -3.07 -28.68
N LEU A 197 -3.17 -3.56 -29.63
CA LEU A 197 -3.19 -3.16 -31.03
C LEU A 197 -3.90 -4.23 -31.85
N TYR A 198 -4.86 -3.83 -32.68
CA TYR A 198 -5.64 -4.75 -33.48
C TYR A 198 -5.67 -4.36 -34.95
N LYS A 199 -5.30 -5.29 -35.83
CA LYS A 199 -5.38 -5.21 -37.32
C LYS A 199 -4.83 -3.91 -37.91
N LYS A 200 -3.77 -3.33 -37.33
CA LYS A 200 -3.15 -2.04 -37.75
C LYS A 200 -4.12 -0.86 -37.85
N LYS A 201 -5.29 -0.92 -37.21
CA LYS A 201 -6.33 0.10 -37.30
C LYS A 201 -6.89 0.55 -35.95
N ARG A 202 -6.84 -0.30 -34.93
CA ARG A 202 -7.51 -0.03 -33.65
C ARG A 202 -6.56 -0.19 -32.49
N VAL A 203 -6.65 0.77 -31.56
CA VAL A 203 -5.96 0.75 -30.28
C VAL A 203 -7.01 0.65 -29.17
N ASN A 204 -6.91 -0.36 -28.33
CA ASN A 204 -7.71 -0.46 -27.13
C ASN A 204 -6.82 -0.17 -25.92
N ALA A 205 -7.29 0.73 -25.07
CA ALA A 205 -6.63 1.08 -23.81
C ALA A 205 -7.43 0.51 -22.64
N TYR A 206 -6.73 -0.06 -21.66
CA TYR A 206 -7.32 -0.68 -20.48
C TYR A 206 -6.62 -0.21 -19.21
N PHE A 207 -7.38 0.16 -18.22
CA PHE A 207 -6.95 0.16 -16.83
C PHE A 207 -7.56 -1.06 -16.16
N ARG A 208 -6.76 -1.83 -15.40
CA ARG A 208 -7.20 -3.07 -14.80
C ARG A 208 -6.61 -3.26 -13.42
N ILE A 209 -7.45 -3.72 -12.49
CA ILE A 209 -7.05 -4.28 -11.21
C ILE A 209 -7.63 -5.69 -11.11
N GLU A 210 -6.81 -6.66 -10.70
CA GLU A 210 -7.24 -8.03 -10.43
C GLU A 210 -6.72 -8.45 -9.06
N ILE A 211 -7.62 -8.83 -8.16
CA ILE A 211 -7.31 -9.23 -6.79
C ILE A 211 -7.95 -10.59 -6.48
N ALA A 212 -7.42 -11.32 -5.50
CA ALA A 212 -8.06 -12.52 -4.99
C ALA A 212 -9.48 -12.22 -4.49
N GLN A 213 -10.40 -13.20 -4.57
CA GLN A 213 -11.77 -13.00 -4.06
C GLN A 213 -11.81 -12.94 -2.53
N GLN A 214 -10.88 -13.62 -1.89
CA GLN A 214 -10.82 -13.71 -0.43
C GLN A 214 -9.43 -13.38 0.07
N TYR A 215 -9.36 -12.66 1.17
CA TYR A 215 -8.14 -12.46 1.92
C TYR A 215 -7.89 -13.68 2.80
N LYS A 216 -6.78 -14.38 2.57
CA LYS A 216 -6.39 -15.51 3.41
C LYS A 216 -5.66 -15.01 4.64
N LEU A 217 -6.25 -15.16 5.81
CA LEU A 217 -5.51 -15.10 7.06
C LEU A 217 -4.55 -16.30 7.08
N SER A 218 -3.23 -16.04 7.10
CA SER A 218 -2.22 -17.10 7.05
C SER A 218 -2.38 -18.07 8.22
N SER A 219 -2.83 -19.30 7.96
CA SER A 219 -2.53 -20.45 8.80
C SER A 219 -1.24 -21.09 8.27
N LYS A 220 -0.34 -21.48 9.16
CA LYS A 220 0.91 -22.16 8.80
C LYS A 220 0.70 -23.54 8.19
N ASP A 221 -0.51 -24.10 8.26
CA ASP A 221 -0.83 -25.45 7.84
C ASP A 221 -1.76 -25.43 6.61
N GLU A 222 -1.17 -25.58 5.42
CA GLU A 222 -1.93 -25.77 4.17
C GLU A 222 -2.76 -27.07 4.14
N ASN A 223 -2.62 -27.96 5.12
CA ASN A 223 -3.24 -29.29 5.16
C ASN A 223 -4.31 -29.48 6.25
N VAL A 224 -4.66 -28.45 6.99
CA VAL A 224 -5.73 -28.53 7.97
C VAL A 224 -7.06 -28.32 7.25
N ILE A 225 -7.98 -29.29 7.36
CA ILE A 225 -9.39 -29.09 7.02
C ILE A 225 -9.88 -27.99 7.97
N LEU A 226 -10.02 -26.79 7.41
CA LEU A 226 -10.47 -25.61 8.15
C LEU A 226 -11.86 -25.91 8.74
N SER A 227 -12.05 -25.69 10.02
CA SER A 227 -13.37 -25.72 10.65
C SER A 227 -14.27 -24.68 9.99
N LEU A 228 -15.61 -24.84 10.07
CA LEU A 228 -16.57 -23.86 9.57
C LEU A 228 -16.32 -22.45 10.14
N GLU A 229 -15.78 -22.34 11.37
CA GLU A 229 -15.40 -21.08 11.99
C GLU A 229 -14.14 -20.46 11.35
N GLU A 230 -13.20 -21.27 10.88
CA GLU A 230 -12.01 -20.80 10.16
C GLU A 230 -12.32 -20.44 8.71
N MET A 231 -13.27 -21.13 8.07
CA MET A 231 -13.79 -20.73 6.75
C MET A 231 -14.51 -19.37 6.81
N ASN A 232 -15.18 -19.05 7.91
CA ASN A 232 -15.82 -17.75 8.14
C ASN A 232 -14.82 -16.61 8.41
N ARG A 233 -13.53 -16.91 8.65
CA ARG A 233 -12.44 -15.92 8.77
C ARG A 233 -11.90 -15.42 7.43
N HIS A 234 -12.34 -15.98 6.30
CA HIS A 234 -11.99 -15.48 4.98
C HIS A 234 -12.89 -14.30 4.61
N GLU A 235 -12.41 -13.09 4.87
CA GLU A 235 -13.16 -11.91 4.45
C GLU A 235 -13.08 -11.71 2.94
N SER A 236 -14.22 -11.40 2.35
CA SER A 236 -14.34 -11.09 0.94
C SER A 236 -13.67 -9.75 0.61
N LEU A 237 -12.94 -9.70 -0.50
CA LEU A 237 -12.41 -8.45 -1.07
C LEU A 237 -13.41 -7.76 -2.02
N TYR A 238 -14.64 -8.28 -2.11
CA TYR A 238 -15.68 -7.70 -2.96
C TYR A 238 -16.04 -6.24 -2.62
N PRO A 239 -16.14 -5.83 -1.34
CA PRO A 239 -16.46 -4.42 -1.01
C PRO A 239 -15.45 -3.44 -1.60
N VAL A 240 -14.15 -3.73 -1.53
CA VAL A 240 -13.09 -2.86 -2.04
C VAL A 240 -13.11 -2.81 -3.56
N ILE A 241 -13.19 -3.97 -4.23
CA ILE A 241 -13.18 -4.01 -5.70
C ILE A 241 -14.46 -3.41 -6.29
N SER A 242 -15.61 -3.51 -5.61
CA SER A 242 -16.85 -2.88 -6.02
C SER A 242 -16.81 -1.36 -5.88
N ALA A 243 -16.16 -0.83 -4.83
CA ALA A 243 -15.93 0.61 -4.69
C ALA A 243 -15.06 1.16 -5.85
N ILE A 244 -14.03 0.41 -6.28
CA ILE A 244 -13.22 0.78 -7.45
C ILE A 244 -14.08 0.76 -8.75
N ALA A 245 -14.95 -0.23 -8.89
CA ALA A 245 -15.85 -0.31 -10.04
C ALA A 245 -16.84 0.87 -10.08
N ILE A 246 -17.38 1.25 -8.94
CA ILE A 246 -18.28 2.41 -8.79
C ILE A 246 -17.55 3.71 -9.16
N LEU A 247 -16.33 3.94 -8.61
CA LEU A 247 -15.53 5.12 -8.92
C LEU A 247 -15.32 5.33 -10.42
N PHE A 248 -15.09 4.25 -11.16
CA PHE A 248 -14.83 4.30 -12.61
C PHE A 248 -16.04 3.94 -13.48
N ASN A 249 -17.23 3.90 -12.89
CA ASN A 249 -18.47 3.56 -13.59
C ASN A 249 -18.33 2.32 -14.49
N THR A 250 -17.89 1.21 -13.91
CA THR A 250 -17.69 -0.07 -14.59
C THR A 250 -18.18 -1.23 -13.73
N ASN A 251 -18.04 -2.45 -14.22
CA ASN A 251 -18.49 -3.66 -13.54
C ASN A 251 -17.34 -4.43 -12.90
N VAL A 252 -17.67 -5.21 -11.86
CA VAL A 252 -16.81 -6.24 -11.29
C VAL A 252 -17.05 -7.54 -12.04
N TYR A 253 -15.97 -8.15 -12.52
CA TYR A 253 -15.99 -9.49 -13.13
C TYR A 253 -15.33 -10.48 -12.18
N SER A 254 -15.78 -11.74 -12.23
CA SER A 254 -15.12 -12.85 -11.54
C SER A 254 -14.38 -13.74 -12.53
N ARG A 255 -13.26 -14.33 -12.08
CA ARG A 255 -12.48 -15.23 -12.89
C ARG A 255 -11.92 -16.38 -12.04
N ASN A 256 -12.08 -17.60 -12.54
CA ASN A 256 -11.45 -18.79 -11.98
C ASN A 256 -10.34 -19.28 -12.90
N ARG A 257 -9.17 -19.55 -12.32
CA ARG A 257 -8.04 -20.17 -13.02
C ARG A 257 -7.70 -21.47 -12.32
N VAL A 258 -7.53 -22.53 -13.11
CA VAL A 258 -7.04 -23.83 -12.63
C VAL A 258 -5.57 -23.93 -12.98
N THR A 259 -4.73 -24.27 -12.01
CA THR A 259 -3.30 -24.53 -12.30
C THR A 259 -3.12 -25.95 -12.83
N ASN A 260 -2.40 -26.10 -13.92
CA ASN A 260 -2.19 -27.39 -14.58
C ASN A 260 -1.38 -28.40 -13.73
N ILE A 261 -0.62 -27.91 -12.74
CA ILE A 261 0.28 -28.73 -11.91
C ILE A 261 -0.41 -29.24 -10.63
N SER A 262 -1.22 -28.38 -9.98
CA SER A 262 -1.83 -28.71 -8.66
C SER A 262 -3.34 -28.80 -8.68
N TYR A 263 -3.99 -28.60 -9.83
CA TYR A 263 -5.45 -28.49 -10.00
C TYR A 263 -6.12 -27.51 -9.02
N LYS A 264 -5.33 -26.61 -8.42
CA LYS A 264 -5.81 -25.63 -7.48
C LYS A 264 -6.57 -24.52 -8.22
N ILE A 265 -7.77 -24.21 -7.75
CA ILE A 265 -8.59 -23.12 -8.30
C ILE A 265 -8.20 -21.82 -7.62
N TYR A 266 -7.85 -20.82 -8.43
CA TYR A 266 -7.62 -19.44 -7.99
C TYR A 266 -8.76 -18.57 -8.48
N SER A 267 -9.56 -18.07 -7.54
CA SER A 267 -10.69 -17.18 -7.82
C SER A 267 -10.26 -15.73 -7.61
N SER A 268 -10.52 -14.88 -8.60
CA SER A 268 -10.19 -13.45 -8.56
C SER A 268 -11.39 -12.60 -8.96
N TYR A 269 -11.43 -11.36 -8.44
CA TYR A 269 -12.25 -10.27 -8.95
C TYR A 269 -11.41 -9.38 -9.86
N ILE A 270 -12.05 -8.84 -10.89
CA ILE A 270 -11.43 -7.97 -11.88
C ILE A 270 -12.30 -6.73 -12.06
N VAL A 271 -11.69 -5.56 -11.95
CA VAL A 271 -12.21 -4.31 -12.50
C VAL A 271 -11.41 -3.98 -13.75
N MET A 272 -12.09 -3.69 -14.85
CA MET A 272 -11.47 -3.31 -16.11
C MET A 272 -12.22 -2.13 -16.73
N VAL A 273 -11.52 -1.01 -16.87
CA VAL A 273 -12.01 0.22 -17.49
C VAL A 273 -11.45 0.31 -18.91
N HIS A 274 -12.33 0.38 -19.91
CA HIS A 274 -11.93 0.39 -21.32
C HIS A 274 -12.89 1.19 -22.21
N ASN A 275 -14.05 1.60 -21.69
CA ASN A 275 -15.01 2.38 -22.43
C ASN A 275 -14.55 3.82 -22.59
N ARG A 276 -14.80 4.40 -23.76
CA ARG A 276 -14.41 5.77 -24.10
C ARG A 276 -14.90 6.82 -23.08
N GLU A 277 -16.07 6.61 -22.51
CA GLU A 277 -16.69 7.51 -21.54
C GLU A 277 -16.08 7.40 -20.14
N THR A 278 -15.51 6.24 -19.79
CA THR A 278 -14.99 5.97 -18.45
C THR A 278 -13.48 6.14 -18.34
N LEU A 279 -12.73 6.04 -19.44
CA LEU A 279 -11.28 6.26 -19.47
C LEU A 279 -10.85 7.63 -18.89
N PRO A 280 -11.57 8.75 -19.13
CA PRO A 280 -11.24 10.03 -18.53
C PRO A 280 -11.30 10.04 -17.01
N LEU A 281 -12.17 9.23 -16.38
CA LEU A 281 -12.27 9.13 -14.93
C LEU A 281 -10.97 8.59 -14.31
N VAL A 282 -10.35 7.61 -14.99
CA VAL A 282 -9.04 7.04 -14.60
C VAL A 282 -7.95 8.11 -14.69
N ILE A 283 -7.91 8.85 -15.81
CA ILE A 283 -6.93 9.93 -16.01
C ILE A 283 -7.09 11.01 -14.93
N ASN A 284 -8.32 11.44 -14.66
CA ASN A 284 -8.61 12.47 -13.66
C ASN A 284 -8.18 12.03 -12.26
N TYR A 285 -8.45 10.76 -11.89
CA TYR A 285 -8.05 10.25 -10.57
C TYR A 285 -6.53 10.26 -10.41
N PHE A 286 -5.77 9.66 -11.34
CA PHE A 286 -4.32 9.57 -11.21
C PHE A 286 -3.57 10.89 -11.51
N ASN A 287 -4.21 11.86 -12.14
CA ASN A 287 -3.69 13.23 -12.19
C ASN A 287 -3.85 13.95 -10.85
N LYS A 288 -4.95 13.70 -10.12
CA LYS A 288 -5.19 14.25 -8.79
C LYS A 288 -4.34 13.57 -7.72
N TYR A 289 -4.21 12.26 -7.79
CA TYR A 289 -3.44 11.42 -6.87
C TYR A 289 -2.40 10.63 -7.65
N PRO A 290 -1.19 11.16 -7.87
CA PRO A 290 -0.19 10.53 -8.72
C PRO A 290 0.28 9.17 -8.19
N LEU A 291 0.62 8.28 -9.12
CA LEU A 291 1.38 7.07 -8.86
C LEU A 291 2.83 7.45 -8.53
N LEU A 292 3.49 6.68 -7.68
CA LEU A 292 4.89 6.91 -7.32
C LEU A 292 5.83 5.83 -7.87
N SER A 293 5.33 4.64 -8.25
CA SER A 293 6.15 3.58 -8.82
C SER A 293 6.48 3.82 -10.30
N SER A 294 7.24 2.93 -10.90
CA SER A 294 7.47 2.92 -12.35
C SER A 294 6.19 2.85 -13.19
N LYS A 295 5.05 2.46 -12.58
CA LYS A 295 3.74 2.49 -13.23
C LYS A 295 3.27 3.92 -13.56
N TYR A 296 3.83 4.94 -12.90
CA TYR A 296 3.63 6.33 -13.29
C TYR A 296 3.99 6.56 -14.76
N LEU A 297 5.12 6.03 -15.21
CA LEU A 297 5.55 6.18 -16.61
C LEU A 297 4.59 5.43 -17.57
N ASP A 298 4.12 4.26 -17.17
CA ASP A 298 3.14 3.51 -17.96
C ASP A 298 1.79 4.26 -18.00
N PHE A 299 1.38 4.89 -16.91
CA PHE A 299 0.20 5.75 -16.88
C PHE A 299 0.34 6.97 -17.78
N GLN A 300 1.50 7.64 -17.79
CA GLN A 300 1.75 8.80 -18.67
C GLN A 300 1.66 8.41 -20.14
N ASP A 301 2.30 7.32 -20.54
CA ASP A 301 2.24 6.80 -21.89
C ASP A 301 0.82 6.36 -22.29
N TRP A 302 0.13 5.67 -21.38
CA TRP A 302 -1.23 5.22 -21.56
C TRP A 302 -2.20 6.39 -21.70
N SER A 303 -2.12 7.40 -20.83
CA SER A 303 -2.99 8.57 -20.86
C SER A 303 -2.80 9.39 -22.15
N LYS A 304 -1.57 9.49 -22.65
CA LYS A 304 -1.27 10.10 -23.94
C LYS A 304 -2.03 9.40 -25.09
N VAL A 305 -1.99 8.07 -25.12
CA VAL A 305 -2.72 7.29 -26.15
C VAL A 305 -4.24 7.43 -25.98
N VAL A 306 -4.74 7.39 -24.74
CA VAL A 306 -6.17 7.59 -24.47
C VAL A 306 -6.63 8.95 -24.96
N ASN A 307 -5.90 10.02 -24.66
CA ASN A 307 -6.21 11.37 -25.13
C ASN A 307 -6.21 11.48 -26.67
N LEU A 308 -5.29 10.78 -27.34
CA LEU A 308 -5.31 10.71 -28.81
C LEU A 308 -6.57 10.00 -29.34
N ILE A 309 -6.97 8.88 -28.71
CA ILE A 309 -8.20 8.16 -29.06
C ILE A 309 -9.43 9.04 -28.86
N LEU A 310 -9.49 9.80 -27.77
CA LEU A 310 -10.62 10.66 -27.44
C LEU A 310 -10.73 11.85 -28.38
N ASN A 311 -9.61 12.49 -28.71
CA ASN A 311 -9.59 13.74 -29.49
C ASN A 311 -9.54 13.51 -31.00
N LYS A 312 -8.74 12.54 -31.47
CA LYS A 312 -8.50 12.26 -32.89
C LYS A 312 -9.20 10.99 -33.40
N GLY A 313 -9.75 10.18 -32.50
CA GLY A 313 -10.37 8.91 -32.84
C GLY A 313 -9.36 7.78 -33.14
N GLN A 314 -9.89 6.69 -33.69
CA GLN A 314 -9.12 5.52 -34.11
C GLN A 314 -8.61 5.76 -35.56
N ASN A 315 -7.33 6.10 -35.69
CA ASN A 315 -6.70 6.35 -36.99
C ASN A 315 -5.27 5.78 -37.03
N MET A 316 -4.63 5.85 -38.20
CA MET A 316 -3.29 5.30 -38.41
C MET A 316 -2.20 6.04 -37.61
N GLU A 317 -2.36 7.34 -37.38
CA GLU A 317 -1.43 8.14 -36.58
C GLU A 317 -1.47 7.68 -35.12
N THR A 318 -2.68 7.60 -34.52
CA THR A 318 -2.89 7.08 -33.16
C THR A 318 -2.34 5.65 -33.02
N TYR A 319 -2.53 4.81 -34.03
CA TYR A 319 -2.01 3.45 -34.03
C TYR A 319 -0.48 3.42 -34.01
N LYS A 320 0.19 4.17 -34.87
CA LYS A 320 1.66 4.23 -34.92
C LYS A 320 2.27 4.75 -33.62
N ILE A 321 1.68 5.79 -33.03
CA ILE A 321 2.15 6.33 -31.73
C ILE A 321 2.00 5.26 -30.63
N ALA A 322 0.88 4.55 -30.57
CA ALA A 322 0.68 3.48 -29.61
C ALA A 322 1.63 2.30 -29.85
N GLU A 323 1.94 1.98 -31.10
CA GLU A 323 2.90 0.94 -31.49
C GLU A 323 4.32 1.30 -31.02
N ASP A 324 4.74 2.56 -31.19
CA ASP A 324 6.04 3.04 -30.72
C ASP A 324 6.14 3.04 -29.19
N ILE A 325 5.11 3.51 -28.50
CA ILE A 325 5.04 3.48 -27.04
C ILE A 325 5.20 2.05 -26.53
N ARG A 326 4.54 1.06 -27.14
CA ARG A 326 4.62 -0.35 -26.69
C ARG A 326 6.01 -0.97 -26.76
N LYS A 327 6.96 -0.39 -27.48
CA LYS A 327 8.35 -0.88 -27.53
C LYS A 327 9.07 -0.71 -26.17
N ASN A 328 8.67 0.30 -25.39
CA ASN A 328 9.22 0.59 -24.06
C ASN A 328 8.08 0.85 -23.06
N TYR A 329 7.26 -0.17 -22.78
CA TYR A 329 6.03 -0.06 -22.02
C TYR A 329 5.74 -1.31 -21.19
N ASN A 330 5.31 -1.19 -19.94
CA ASN A 330 5.06 -2.32 -19.03
C ASN A 330 6.29 -3.27 -18.95
N LYS A 331 6.07 -4.55 -19.27
CA LYS A 331 7.11 -5.59 -19.19
C LYS A 331 8.30 -5.35 -20.14
N THR A 332 8.11 -4.58 -21.18
CA THR A 332 9.18 -4.23 -22.13
C THR A 332 9.85 -2.91 -21.80
N ARG A 333 9.43 -2.23 -20.73
CA ARG A 333 10.08 -1.01 -20.28
C ARG A 333 11.47 -1.32 -19.72
N HIS A 334 12.46 -0.66 -20.30
CA HIS A 334 13.87 -0.77 -19.91
C HIS A 334 14.49 0.61 -19.65
N THR A 335 13.76 1.70 -19.93
CA THR A 335 14.19 3.07 -19.66
C THR A 335 13.27 3.69 -18.61
N PHE A 336 13.85 4.11 -17.49
CA PHE A 336 13.11 4.68 -16.36
C PHE A 336 13.60 6.09 -16.06
N ASN A 337 12.67 7.01 -15.87
CA ASN A 337 12.89 8.34 -15.34
C ASN A 337 12.11 8.47 -14.03
N TRP A 338 12.77 8.98 -13.00
CA TRP A 338 12.23 9.11 -11.65
C TRP A 338 12.06 10.58 -11.21
N ASP A 339 11.96 11.51 -12.18
CA ASP A 339 11.81 12.94 -11.89
C ASP A 339 10.52 13.28 -11.13
N HIS A 340 9.51 12.43 -11.23
CA HIS A 340 8.26 12.57 -10.48
C HIS A 340 8.40 12.31 -8.97
N LEU A 341 9.54 11.78 -8.51
CA LEU A 341 9.86 11.59 -7.09
C LEU A 341 10.73 12.72 -6.50
N LYS A 342 11.09 13.74 -7.31
CA LYS A 342 11.97 14.85 -6.90
C LYS A 342 11.20 16.03 -6.31
#